data_9a2973c8b95002ad25e1fc1ce6e71563
#
_entry.id   9a2973c8b95002ad25e1fc1ce6e71563
#
_cell.length_a   1.000
_cell.length_b   1.000
_cell.length_c   1.000
_cell.angle_alpha   90.00
_cell.angle_beta   90.00
_cell.angle_gamma   90.00
#
_symmetry.space_group_name_H-M   'P 1'
#
loop_
_entity.id
_entity.type
_entity.pdbx_description
1 polymer ?
#
loop_
_entity_poly.entity_id
_entity_poly.type
_entity_poly.pdbx_seq_one_letter_code
_entity_poly.pdbx_strand_id
1 'polypeptide(L)'
;MRYLSVTEIAKKWNVSERSVRNYCAQGRVPGAFLTGKTWNIPENAEKPERSNKKKEQPVTLLDILQEQKASKYSGGIYHKTQIDLTYNSNHIEGSRLTHDQTRFIFETNTIGMENEVLNVDDVIETANHFRCIDMIIDNAKAALTEKFIKELHLILKNGTSDSRKDWFVIGAYKKLPNEVGGMHTALPEEVADKMKALLTEYNAKEEKTFEDILDFHVKFERIHPFQDGNGDRKSVV
;
A
#
# COMPACT_ATOMS: atom_id res chain seq x y z
N MET A 1 41.88 -40.85 11.11
CA MET A 1 41.22 -39.99 10.14
C MET A 1 42.24 -38.97 9.67
N ARG A 2 42.47 -38.82 8.38
CA ARG A 2 43.46 -37.89 7.83
C ARG A 2 42.85 -36.53 7.67
N TYR A 3 43.56 -35.47 8.03
CA TYR A 3 43.14 -34.08 7.89
C TYR A 3 44.05 -33.35 6.90
N LEU A 4 43.46 -32.50 6.11
CA LEU A 4 44.12 -31.68 5.11
C LEU A 4 44.09 -30.20 5.53
N SER A 5 45.06 -29.45 5.03
CA SER A 5 45.15 -28.02 5.19
C SER A 5 44.15 -27.30 4.29
N VAL A 6 43.89 -26.01 4.59
CA VAL A 6 43.07 -25.12 3.75
C VAL A 6 43.58 -25.10 2.30
N THR A 7 44.87 -25.05 2.09
CA THR A 7 45.49 -25.00 0.76
C THR A 7 45.23 -26.29 -0.05
N GLU A 8 45.32 -27.45 0.59
CA GLU A 8 45.05 -28.72 -0.07
C GLU A 8 43.58 -28.90 -0.42
N ILE A 9 42.67 -28.52 0.48
CA ILE A 9 41.23 -28.54 0.24
C ILE A 9 40.83 -27.51 -0.82
N ALA A 10 41.44 -26.32 -0.84
CA ALA A 10 41.20 -25.30 -1.87
C ALA A 10 41.50 -25.86 -3.28
N LYS A 11 42.62 -26.58 -3.42
CA LYS A 11 42.98 -27.28 -4.67
C LYS A 11 41.96 -28.37 -5.01
N LYS A 12 41.61 -29.22 -4.02
CA LYS A 12 40.66 -30.33 -4.21
C LYS A 12 39.27 -29.85 -4.65
N TRP A 13 38.77 -28.77 -4.07
CA TRP A 13 37.44 -28.23 -4.37
C TRP A 13 37.42 -27.23 -5.52
N ASN A 14 38.58 -26.85 -6.05
CA ASN A 14 38.75 -25.80 -7.06
C ASN A 14 38.10 -24.46 -6.62
N VAL A 15 38.51 -23.98 -5.45
CA VAL A 15 38.05 -22.72 -4.86
C VAL A 15 39.20 -21.96 -4.22
N SER A 16 39.02 -20.69 -3.87
CA SER A 16 40.03 -19.94 -3.14
C SER A 16 40.16 -20.43 -1.69
N GLU A 17 41.34 -20.31 -1.10
CA GLU A 17 41.56 -20.58 0.33
C GLU A 17 40.65 -19.78 1.24
N ARG A 18 40.33 -18.54 0.83
CA ARG A 18 39.37 -17.68 1.56
C ARG A 18 37.97 -18.31 1.61
N SER A 19 37.53 -18.92 0.51
CA SER A 19 36.26 -19.65 0.47
C SER A 19 36.23 -20.82 1.42
N VAL A 20 37.34 -21.62 1.45
CA VAL A 20 37.48 -22.77 2.38
C VAL A 20 37.40 -22.29 3.84
N ARG A 21 38.17 -21.26 4.21
CA ARG A 21 38.12 -20.67 5.56
C ARG A 21 36.71 -20.19 5.93
N ASN A 22 36.02 -19.55 5.01
CA ASN A 22 34.66 -19.11 5.23
C ASN A 22 33.67 -20.26 5.45
N TYR A 23 33.79 -21.35 4.67
CA TYR A 23 32.95 -22.54 4.88
C TYR A 23 33.19 -23.18 6.25
N CYS A 24 34.46 -23.28 6.67
CA CYS A 24 34.83 -23.82 7.99
C CYS A 24 34.32 -22.90 9.13
N ALA A 25 34.53 -21.57 9.02
CA ALA A 25 34.08 -20.58 10.01
C ALA A 25 32.56 -20.55 10.16
N GLN A 26 31.82 -20.84 9.10
CA GLN A 26 30.35 -20.95 9.11
C GLN A 26 29.83 -22.33 9.57
N GLY A 27 30.70 -23.23 10.01
CA GLY A 27 30.30 -24.60 10.43
C GLY A 27 29.78 -25.49 9.30
N ARG A 28 30.00 -25.12 8.03
CA ARG A 28 29.45 -25.81 6.85
C ARG A 28 30.30 -27.00 6.40
N VAL A 29 31.40 -27.27 7.08
CA VAL A 29 32.29 -28.41 6.82
C VAL A 29 32.29 -29.28 8.08
N PRO A 30 31.49 -30.35 8.11
CA PRO A 30 31.41 -31.23 9.27
C PRO A 30 32.79 -31.82 9.61
N GLY A 31 33.13 -31.82 10.89
CA GLY A 31 34.41 -32.37 11.38
C GLY A 31 35.63 -31.47 11.16
N ALA A 32 35.49 -30.28 10.58
CA ALA A 32 36.56 -29.29 10.52
C ALA A 32 36.74 -28.61 11.88
N PHE A 33 37.97 -28.42 12.32
CA PHE A 33 38.29 -27.74 13.59
C PHE A 33 39.53 -26.88 13.44
N LEU A 34 39.64 -25.87 14.31
CA LEU A 34 40.73 -24.91 14.32
C LEU A 34 41.78 -25.30 15.38
N THR A 35 43.04 -25.37 14.97
CA THR A 35 44.19 -25.52 15.89
C THR A 35 45.06 -24.27 15.75
N GLY A 36 45.06 -23.43 16.77
CA GLY A 36 45.71 -22.12 16.68
C GLY A 36 45.07 -21.26 15.59
N LYS A 37 45.80 -20.98 14.51
CA LYS A 37 45.31 -20.20 13.34
C LYS A 37 45.04 -21.08 12.10
N THR A 38 45.16 -22.42 12.23
CA THR A 38 45.11 -23.35 11.11
C THR A 38 43.85 -24.21 11.19
N TRP A 39 43.09 -24.24 10.12
CA TRP A 39 41.98 -25.19 9.97
C TRP A 39 42.47 -26.57 9.59
N ASN A 40 42.00 -27.60 10.27
CA ASN A 40 42.16 -29.00 9.97
C ASN A 40 40.83 -29.51 9.42
N ILE A 41 40.84 -30.00 8.20
CA ILE A 41 39.62 -30.36 7.46
C ILE A 41 39.71 -31.86 7.12
N PRO A 42 38.68 -32.65 7.41
CA PRO A 42 38.72 -34.09 7.05
C PRO A 42 38.98 -34.28 5.55
N GLU A 43 39.84 -35.24 5.20
CA GLU A 43 40.17 -35.51 3.80
C GLU A 43 38.94 -35.90 2.97
N ASN A 44 37.96 -36.56 3.58
CA ASN A 44 36.71 -36.97 2.95
C ASN A 44 35.61 -35.86 2.98
N ALA A 45 35.91 -34.64 3.45
CA ALA A 45 34.95 -33.55 3.44
C ALA A 45 34.57 -33.21 2.00
N GLU A 46 33.26 -33.01 1.82
CA GLU A 46 32.67 -32.57 0.56
C GLU A 46 32.58 -31.03 0.53
N LYS A 47 32.69 -30.51 -0.70
CA LYS A 47 32.54 -29.07 -0.92
C LYS A 47 31.10 -28.65 -0.61
N PRO A 48 30.89 -27.72 0.35
CA PRO A 48 29.57 -27.21 0.61
C PRO A 48 28.96 -26.56 -0.62
N GLU A 49 27.69 -26.83 -0.91
CA GLU A 49 26.95 -26.13 -1.96
C GLU A 49 26.99 -24.61 -1.71
N ARG A 50 27.03 -23.81 -2.78
CA ARG A 50 26.88 -22.38 -2.62
C ARG A 50 25.52 -22.15 -1.99
N SER A 51 25.48 -21.60 -0.78
CA SER A 51 24.23 -21.04 -0.28
C SER A 51 23.83 -19.94 -1.23
N ASN A 52 22.85 -20.18 -2.07
CA ASN A 52 22.08 -19.12 -2.68
C ASN A 52 21.32 -18.46 -1.51
N LYS A 53 21.95 -17.55 -0.77
CA LYS A 53 21.19 -16.51 -0.10
C LYS A 53 20.43 -15.84 -1.23
N LYS A 54 19.14 -16.15 -1.37
CA LYS A 54 18.23 -15.25 -2.08
C LYS A 54 18.58 -13.88 -1.53
N LYS A 55 18.99 -12.94 -2.39
CA LYS A 55 19.06 -11.53 -2.01
C LYS A 55 17.69 -11.26 -1.41
N GLU A 56 17.62 -11.07 -0.11
CA GLU A 56 16.41 -10.59 0.54
C GLU A 56 16.08 -9.32 -0.22
N GLN A 57 14.96 -9.34 -0.93
CA GLN A 57 14.48 -8.12 -1.58
C GLN A 57 14.25 -7.11 -0.46
N PRO A 58 14.64 -5.86 -0.65
CA PRO A 58 14.38 -4.84 0.37
C PRO A 58 12.88 -4.82 0.65
N VAL A 59 12.52 -4.88 1.93
CA VAL A 59 11.14 -4.77 2.41
C VAL A 59 10.57 -3.44 1.93
N THR A 60 9.50 -3.48 1.18
CA THR A 60 8.85 -2.27 0.66
C THR A 60 7.86 -1.69 1.68
N LEU A 61 7.47 -0.45 1.50
CA LEU A 61 6.40 0.17 2.31
C LEU A 61 5.10 -0.65 2.22
N LEU A 62 4.78 -1.16 1.05
CA LEU A 62 3.58 -1.99 0.85
C LEU A 62 3.65 -3.29 1.66
N ASP A 63 4.81 -3.96 1.70
CA ASP A 63 4.99 -5.18 2.49
C ASP A 63 4.78 -4.90 3.99
N ILE A 64 5.25 -3.75 4.48
CA ILE A 64 5.05 -3.31 5.87
C ILE A 64 3.57 -3.04 6.15
N LEU A 65 2.87 -2.33 5.25
CA LEU A 65 1.45 -2.04 5.40
C LEU A 65 0.61 -3.32 5.42
N GLN A 66 0.90 -4.27 4.53
CA GLN A 66 0.22 -5.56 4.46
C GLN A 66 0.47 -6.43 5.70
N GLU A 67 1.71 -6.48 6.19
CA GLU A 67 2.06 -7.20 7.42
C GLU A 67 1.36 -6.60 8.65
N GLN A 68 1.41 -5.28 8.82
CA GLN A 68 0.78 -4.60 9.95
C GLN A 68 -0.75 -4.69 9.92
N LYS A 69 -1.36 -4.64 8.73
CA LYS A 69 -2.79 -4.92 8.54
C LYS A 69 -3.15 -6.34 8.97
N ALA A 70 -2.42 -7.34 8.50
CA ALA A 70 -2.67 -8.74 8.81
C ALA A 70 -2.48 -9.06 10.32
N SER A 71 -1.45 -8.47 10.93
CA SER A 71 -1.14 -8.66 12.38
C SER A 71 -1.99 -7.77 13.29
N LYS A 72 -2.76 -6.83 12.75
CA LYS A 72 -3.49 -5.79 13.51
C LYS A 72 -2.58 -5.00 14.46
N TYR A 73 -1.36 -4.71 14.00
CA TYR A 73 -0.36 -4.02 14.80
C TYR A 73 -0.79 -2.58 15.10
N SER A 74 -0.99 -2.26 16.38
CA SER A 74 -1.36 -0.92 16.82
C SER A 74 -0.14 0.00 16.91
N GLY A 75 -0.31 1.27 16.52
CA GLY A 75 0.74 2.29 16.56
C GLY A 75 1.76 2.25 15.42
N GLY A 76 1.62 1.30 14.47
CA GLY A 76 2.46 1.22 13.28
C GLY A 76 2.05 2.20 12.18
N ILE A 77 2.77 2.15 11.05
CA ILE A 77 2.51 3.03 9.90
C ILE A 77 1.13 2.76 9.28
N TYR A 78 0.69 1.50 9.22
CA TYR A 78 -0.66 1.14 8.77
C TYR A 78 -1.74 1.80 9.64
N HIS A 79 -1.64 1.63 10.97
CA HIS A 79 -2.57 2.21 11.93
C HIS A 79 -2.64 3.74 11.81
N LYS A 80 -1.47 4.39 11.71
CA LYS A 80 -1.37 5.84 11.53
C LYS A 80 -1.95 6.28 10.18
N THR A 81 -1.65 5.56 9.09
CA THR A 81 -2.20 5.88 7.77
C THR A 81 -3.73 5.78 7.76
N GLN A 82 -4.30 4.75 8.38
CA GLN A 82 -5.75 4.62 8.50
C GLN A 82 -6.39 5.86 9.16
N ILE A 83 -5.84 6.29 10.28
CA ILE A 83 -6.42 7.41 11.04
C ILE A 83 -6.16 8.76 10.37
N ASP A 84 -4.90 9.06 10.07
CA ASP A 84 -4.49 10.38 9.59
C ASP A 84 -5.03 10.66 8.18
N LEU A 85 -4.94 9.68 7.27
CA LEU A 85 -5.44 9.86 5.91
C LEU A 85 -6.96 9.99 5.90
N THR A 86 -7.67 9.15 6.66
CA THR A 86 -9.12 9.22 6.76
C THR A 86 -9.59 10.55 7.36
N TYR A 87 -8.96 10.98 8.46
CA TYR A 87 -9.30 12.27 9.06
C TYR A 87 -9.10 13.42 8.08
N ASN A 88 -7.91 13.50 7.46
CA ASN A 88 -7.59 14.60 6.55
C ASN A 88 -8.50 14.61 5.31
N SER A 89 -8.72 13.46 4.68
CA SER A 89 -9.59 13.35 3.51
C SER A 89 -11.02 13.77 3.83
N ASN A 90 -11.60 13.24 4.89
CA ASN A 90 -12.97 13.56 5.28
C ASN A 90 -13.12 15.01 5.77
N HIS A 91 -12.09 15.57 6.41
CA HIS A 91 -12.10 16.96 6.85
C HIS A 91 -12.09 17.94 5.66
N ILE A 92 -11.34 17.63 4.60
CA ILE A 92 -11.38 18.39 3.34
C ILE A 92 -12.78 18.35 2.74
N GLU A 93 -13.45 17.20 2.78
CA GLU A 93 -14.84 17.03 2.31
C GLU A 93 -15.90 17.69 3.21
N GLY A 94 -15.49 18.26 4.34
CA GLY A 94 -16.36 19.01 5.25
C GLY A 94 -16.90 18.22 6.44
N SER A 95 -16.40 17.02 6.68
CA SER A 95 -16.69 16.26 7.91
C SER A 95 -16.27 17.06 9.15
N ARG A 96 -17.12 17.00 10.18
CA ARG A 96 -16.89 17.66 11.46
C ARG A 96 -16.29 16.74 12.52
N LEU A 97 -16.03 15.48 12.18
CA LEU A 97 -15.37 14.57 13.10
C LEU A 97 -13.97 15.06 13.45
N THR A 98 -13.63 15.00 14.72
CA THR A 98 -12.28 15.29 15.19
C THR A 98 -11.34 14.13 14.87
N HIS A 99 -10.03 14.39 14.93
CA HIS A 99 -9.02 13.35 14.76
C HIS A 99 -9.19 12.22 15.80
N ASP A 100 -9.49 12.57 17.07
CA ASP A 100 -9.73 11.57 18.13
C ASP A 100 -11.00 10.76 17.87
N GLN A 101 -12.08 11.38 17.39
CA GLN A 101 -13.29 10.63 17.02
C GLN A 101 -13.02 9.67 15.86
N THR A 102 -12.28 10.11 14.84
CA THR A 102 -11.82 9.22 13.74
C THR A 102 -11.00 8.04 14.28
N ARG A 103 -10.08 8.30 15.21
CA ARG A 103 -9.28 7.27 15.87
C ARG A 103 -10.15 6.29 16.68
N PHE A 104 -11.11 6.77 17.46
CA PHE A 104 -12.02 5.91 18.22
C PHE A 104 -12.87 5.02 17.31
N ILE A 105 -13.36 5.56 16.20
CA ILE A 105 -14.10 4.75 15.22
C ILE A 105 -13.21 3.62 14.70
N PHE A 106 -11.95 3.90 14.35
CA PHE A 106 -11.02 2.90 13.84
C PHE A 106 -10.65 1.84 14.88
N GLU A 107 -10.24 2.30 16.08
CA GLU A 107 -9.67 1.41 17.11
C GLU A 107 -10.75 0.57 17.84
N THR A 108 -11.92 1.17 18.08
CA THR A 108 -12.90 0.60 19.01
C THR A 108 -14.29 0.43 18.41
N ASN A 109 -14.51 0.91 17.18
CA ASN A 109 -15.82 0.98 16.54
C ASN A 109 -16.86 1.73 17.41
N THR A 110 -16.40 2.73 18.14
CA THR A 110 -17.21 3.62 18.97
C THR A 110 -16.97 5.07 18.64
N ILE A 111 -17.86 5.94 19.07
CA ILE A 111 -17.70 7.38 18.94
C ILE A 111 -17.98 8.04 20.29
N GLY A 112 -17.04 8.84 20.77
CA GLY A 112 -17.24 9.67 21.95
C GLY A 112 -18.00 10.94 21.57
N MET A 113 -19.08 11.23 22.30
CA MET A 113 -19.87 12.44 22.13
C MET A 113 -19.98 13.18 23.48
N GLU A 114 -19.52 14.44 23.49
CA GLU A 114 -19.80 15.36 24.59
C GLU A 114 -20.65 16.52 24.05
N ASN A 115 -21.96 16.41 24.22
CA ASN A 115 -22.95 17.48 23.89
C ASN A 115 -22.92 18.00 22.44
N GLU A 116 -22.44 17.22 21.47
CA GLU A 116 -22.39 17.60 20.06
C GLU A 116 -23.36 16.75 19.24
N VAL A 117 -23.96 17.39 18.22
CA VAL A 117 -24.74 16.69 17.20
C VAL A 117 -23.80 16.31 16.07
N LEU A 118 -23.60 15.03 15.85
CA LEU A 118 -22.79 14.50 14.76
C LEU A 118 -23.65 14.17 13.55
N ASN A 119 -23.12 14.44 12.36
CA ASN A 119 -23.71 13.95 11.13
C ASN A 119 -23.46 12.45 11.00
N VAL A 120 -24.52 11.68 10.83
CA VAL A 120 -24.42 10.21 10.69
C VAL A 120 -23.65 9.84 9.41
N ASP A 121 -23.79 10.61 8.33
CA ASP A 121 -23.06 10.36 7.10
C ASP A 121 -21.54 10.51 7.30
N ASP A 122 -21.08 11.48 8.10
CA ASP A 122 -19.65 11.63 8.43
C ASP A 122 -19.09 10.37 9.10
N VAL A 123 -19.86 9.75 10.00
CA VAL A 123 -19.47 8.51 10.69
C VAL A 123 -19.41 7.34 9.72
N ILE A 124 -20.43 7.21 8.87
CA ILE A 124 -20.51 6.13 7.86
C ILE A 124 -19.38 6.25 6.85
N GLU A 125 -19.15 7.45 6.31
CA GLU A 125 -18.06 7.69 5.35
C GLU A 125 -16.70 7.45 5.97
N THR A 126 -16.50 7.84 7.23
CA THR A 126 -15.24 7.54 7.96
C THR A 126 -15.02 6.04 8.07
N ALA A 127 -16.01 5.26 8.49
CA ALA A 127 -15.90 3.82 8.57
C ALA A 127 -15.69 3.16 7.20
N ASN A 128 -16.33 3.68 6.15
CA ASN A 128 -16.17 3.22 4.79
C ASN A 128 -14.80 3.57 4.22
N HIS A 129 -14.24 4.73 4.56
CA HIS A 129 -12.93 5.18 4.11
C HIS A 129 -11.82 4.24 4.59
N PHE A 130 -11.87 3.74 5.82
CA PHE A 130 -10.95 2.69 6.30
C PHE A 130 -10.98 1.44 5.40
N ARG A 131 -12.17 1.02 4.98
CA ARG A 131 -12.35 -0.12 4.06
C ARG A 131 -11.78 0.17 2.67
N CYS A 132 -11.91 1.42 2.19
CA CYS A 132 -11.28 1.84 0.94
C CYS A 132 -9.75 1.76 1.02
N ILE A 133 -9.13 2.25 2.10
CA ILE A 133 -7.69 2.15 2.32
C ILE A 133 -7.25 0.68 2.32
N ASP A 134 -7.97 -0.19 3.03
CA ASP A 134 -7.69 -1.62 3.05
C ASP A 134 -7.73 -2.26 1.66
N MET A 135 -8.74 -1.90 0.88
CA MET A 135 -8.89 -2.39 -0.49
C MET A 135 -7.76 -1.88 -1.40
N ILE A 136 -7.32 -0.64 -1.22
CA ILE A 136 -6.17 -0.07 -1.96
C ILE A 136 -4.88 -0.83 -1.62
N ILE A 137 -4.61 -1.08 -0.33
CA ILE A 137 -3.43 -1.84 0.11
C ILE A 137 -3.42 -3.25 -0.47
N ASP A 138 -4.57 -3.93 -0.49
CA ASP A 138 -4.69 -5.30 -1.01
C ASP A 138 -4.48 -5.37 -2.53
N ASN A 139 -4.82 -4.30 -3.25
CA ASN A 139 -4.78 -4.24 -4.71
C ASN A 139 -3.66 -3.34 -5.27
N ALA A 140 -2.76 -2.85 -4.45
CA ALA A 140 -1.77 -1.83 -4.83
C ALA A 140 -0.82 -2.25 -5.98
N LYS A 141 -0.67 -3.57 -6.24
CA LYS A 141 0.14 -4.11 -7.36
C LYS A 141 -0.66 -4.29 -8.65
N ALA A 142 -1.98 -4.14 -8.60
CA ALA A 142 -2.83 -4.28 -9.78
C ALA A 142 -2.87 -2.96 -10.58
N ALA A 143 -3.13 -3.07 -11.89
CA ALA A 143 -3.38 -1.90 -12.70
C ALA A 143 -4.65 -1.17 -12.22
N LEU A 144 -4.61 0.16 -12.21
CA LEU A 144 -5.76 0.99 -11.87
C LEU A 144 -6.83 0.87 -12.97
N THR A 145 -8.03 0.45 -12.61
CA THR A 145 -9.13 0.24 -13.56
C THR A 145 -10.35 1.08 -13.21
N GLU A 146 -11.16 1.37 -14.23
CA GLU A 146 -12.45 2.05 -14.03
C GLU A 146 -13.35 1.28 -13.05
N LYS A 147 -13.36 -0.06 -13.14
CA LYS A 147 -14.11 -0.92 -12.23
C LYS A 147 -13.66 -0.71 -10.78
N PHE A 148 -12.35 -0.69 -10.54
CA PHE A 148 -11.80 -0.52 -9.20
C PHE A 148 -12.15 0.85 -8.61
N ILE A 149 -12.06 1.93 -9.42
CA ILE A 149 -12.44 3.29 -8.99
C ILE A 149 -13.93 3.35 -8.63
N LYS A 150 -14.80 2.76 -9.45
CA LYS A 150 -16.23 2.68 -9.17
C LYS A 150 -16.55 1.86 -7.93
N GLU A 151 -15.80 0.80 -7.66
CA GLU A 151 -15.95 -0.04 -6.48
C GLU A 151 -15.51 0.71 -5.20
N LEU A 152 -14.43 1.49 -5.25
CA LEU A 152 -14.05 2.38 -4.15
C LEU A 152 -15.16 3.39 -3.83
N HIS A 153 -15.71 4.04 -4.86
CA HIS A 153 -16.83 4.97 -4.68
C HIS A 153 -18.09 4.28 -4.14
N LEU A 154 -18.39 3.07 -4.59
CA LEU A 154 -19.49 2.27 -4.07
C LEU A 154 -19.33 2.00 -2.58
N ILE A 155 -18.12 1.60 -2.14
CA ILE A 155 -17.83 1.34 -0.73
C ILE A 155 -17.93 2.64 0.08
N LEU A 156 -17.30 3.71 -0.40
CA LEU A 156 -17.22 4.99 0.31
C LEU A 156 -18.61 5.54 0.64
N LYS A 157 -19.50 5.55 -0.36
CA LYS A 157 -20.84 6.16 -0.22
C LYS A 157 -21.93 5.19 0.22
N ASN A 158 -21.61 3.91 0.46
CA ASN A 158 -22.60 2.93 0.87
C ASN A 158 -23.18 3.25 2.25
N GLY A 159 -24.51 3.27 2.34
CA GLY A 159 -25.24 3.52 3.58
C GLY A 159 -25.42 4.99 3.95
N THR A 160 -24.83 5.94 3.22
CA THR A 160 -25.05 7.38 3.42
C THR A 160 -26.43 7.80 3.00
N SER A 161 -26.84 9.00 3.41
CA SER A 161 -28.13 9.59 2.97
C SER A 161 -28.17 9.77 1.45
N ASP A 162 -27.04 10.09 0.82
CA ASP A 162 -26.91 10.22 -0.63
C ASP A 162 -27.22 8.94 -1.36
N SER A 163 -26.81 7.78 -0.81
CA SER A 163 -27.08 6.47 -1.43
C SER A 163 -28.57 6.11 -1.57
N ARG A 164 -29.44 6.88 -0.92
CA ARG A 164 -30.90 6.70 -0.96
C ARG A 164 -31.61 7.66 -1.93
N LYS A 165 -30.85 8.53 -2.61
CA LYS A 165 -31.41 9.47 -3.58
C LYS A 165 -31.49 8.83 -4.96
N ASP A 166 -32.63 8.88 -5.63
CA ASP A 166 -32.85 8.24 -6.94
C ASP A 166 -31.91 8.72 -8.04
N TRP A 167 -31.46 9.99 -7.93
CA TRP A 167 -30.55 10.59 -8.92
C TRP A 167 -29.07 10.36 -8.61
N PHE A 168 -28.72 9.87 -7.41
CA PHE A 168 -27.37 9.61 -6.98
C PHE A 168 -27.09 8.10 -7.03
N VAL A 169 -26.34 7.65 -8.02
CA VAL A 169 -26.01 6.23 -8.17
C VAL A 169 -24.60 5.98 -7.68
N ILE A 170 -24.51 5.35 -6.50
CA ILE A 170 -23.20 4.97 -5.94
C ILE A 170 -22.48 3.96 -6.83
N GLY A 171 -21.18 4.11 -7.02
CA GLY A 171 -20.39 3.24 -7.90
C GLY A 171 -20.61 3.48 -9.39
N ALA A 172 -21.34 4.52 -9.78
CA ALA A 172 -21.54 4.92 -11.18
C ALA A 172 -21.16 6.39 -11.40
N TYR A 173 -20.79 6.71 -12.62
CA TYR A 173 -20.49 8.09 -12.99
C TYR A 173 -21.72 8.99 -12.85
N LYS A 174 -21.46 10.28 -12.64
CA LYS A 174 -22.49 11.30 -12.48
C LYS A 174 -23.45 11.35 -13.65
N LYS A 175 -24.71 11.68 -13.35
CA LYS A 175 -25.76 11.89 -14.33
C LYS A 175 -26.13 13.36 -14.50
N LEU A 176 -25.77 14.20 -13.53
CA LEU A 176 -26.03 15.63 -13.54
C LEU A 176 -24.69 16.38 -13.59
N PRO A 177 -24.64 17.52 -14.29
CA PRO A 177 -23.48 18.42 -14.23
C PRO A 177 -23.19 18.84 -12.79
N ASN A 178 -21.93 18.99 -12.48
CA ASN A 178 -21.48 19.53 -11.19
C ASN A 178 -20.35 20.55 -11.40
N GLU A 179 -20.06 21.32 -10.36
CA GLU A 179 -19.04 22.36 -10.35
C GLU A 179 -18.18 22.19 -9.10
N VAL A 180 -16.90 22.53 -9.23
CA VAL A 180 -15.95 22.54 -8.14
C VAL A 180 -15.29 23.91 -8.08
N GLY A 181 -15.40 24.61 -6.95
CA GLY A 181 -14.80 25.92 -6.78
C GLY A 181 -15.25 26.97 -7.81
N GLY A 182 -16.48 26.84 -8.35
CA GLY A 182 -16.99 27.71 -9.42
C GLY A 182 -16.49 27.37 -10.82
N MET A 183 -15.74 26.26 -10.98
CA MET A 183 -15.33 25.76 -12.29
C MET A 183 -16.20 24.60 -12.72
N HIS A 184 -16.61 24.64 -14.00
CA HIS A 184 -17.32 23.51 -14.60
C HIS A 184 -16.39 22.30 -14.76
N THR A 185 -16.89 21.15 -14.37
CA THR A 185 -16.22 19.87 -14.56
C THR A 185 -16.64 19.22 -15.89
N ALA A 186 -16.16 18.02 -16.21
CA ALA A 186 -16.60 17.32 -17.41
C ALA A 186 -18.13 17.12 -17.41
N LEU A 187 -18.78 17.26 -18.57
CA LEU A 187 -20.20 16.93 -18.70
C LEU A 187 -20.45 15.44 -18.49
N PRO A 188 -21.62 15.02 -17.97
CA PRO A 188 -21.91 13.60 -17.73
C PRO A 188 -21.63 12.68 -18.91
N GLU A 189 -21.98 13.10 -20.11
CA GLU A 189 -21.76 12.36 -21.36
C GLU A 189 -20.28 12.23 -21.77
N GLU A 190 -19.40 13.11 -21.26
CA GLU A 190 -17.97 13.09 -21.57
C GLU A 190 -17.15 12.26 -20.56
N VAL A 191 -17.72 11.97 -19.38
CA VAL A 191 -16.97 11.37 -18.25
C VAL A 191 -16.38 10.02 -18.64
N ALA A 192 -17.15 9.16 -19.28
CA ALA A 192 -16.70 7.80 -19.60
C ALA A 192 -15.47 7.81 -20.53
N ASP A 193 -15.50 8.62 -21.57
CA ASP A 193 -14.40 8.73 -22.54
C ASP A 193 -13.16 9.39 -21.91
N LYS A 194 -13.35 10.44 -21.12
CA LYS A 194 -12.25 11.12 -20.42
C LYS A 194 -11.58 10.22 -19.38
N MET A 195 -12.36 9.45 -18.62
CA MET A 195 -11.84 8.48 -17.65
C MET A 195 -11.08 7.34 -18.34
N LYS A 196 -11.60 6.83 -19.45
CA LYS A 196 -10.90 5.81 -20.23
C LYS A 196 -9.56 6.32 -20.77
N ALA A 197 -9.53 7.53 -21.31
CA ALA A 197 -8.30 8.17 -21.81
C ALA A 197 -7.28 8.36 -20.67
N LEU A 198 -7.72 8.90 -19.53
CA LEU A 198 -6.88 9.11 -18.34
C LEU A 198 -6.25 7.81 -17.84
N LEU A 199 -7.05 6.76 -17.71
CA LEU A 199 -6.56 5.45 -17.23
C LEU A 199 -5.63 4.79 -18.25
N THR A 200 -5.89 4.95 -19.55
CA THR A 200 -5.01 4.44 -20.61
C THR A 200 -3.64 5.12 -20.54
N GLU A 201 -3.61 6.45 -20.44
CA GLU A 201 -2.39 7.23 -20.30
C GLU A 201 -1.60 6.83 -19.03
N TYR A 202 -2.28 6.77 -17.89
CA TYR A 202 -1.67 6.41 -16.61
C TYR A 202 -1.08 5.01 -16.61
N ASN A 203 -1.81 4.02 -17.12
CA ASN A 203 -1.37 2.63 -17.14
C ASN A 203 -0.32 2.32 -18.20
N ALA A 204 -0.13 3.18 -19.21
CA ALA A 204 0.91 3.00 -20.22
C ALA A 204 2.35 3.07 -19.65
N LYS A 205 2.55 3.69 -18.50
CA LYS A 205 3.83 3.76 -17.81
C LYS A 205 3.96 2.60 -16.83
N GLU A 206 5.05 1.84 -16.89
CA GLU A 206 5.33 0.77 -15.90
C GLU A 206 5.70 1.36 -14.54
N GLU A 207 6.63 2.32 -14.52
CA GLU A 207 7.01 3.05 -13.32
C GLU A 207 6.34 4.43 -13.31
N LYS A 208 5.76 4.81 -12.18
CA LYS A 208 5.11 6.10 -11.97
C LYS A 208 6.00 6.99 -11.12
N THR A 209 6.27 8.18 -11.62
CA THR A 209 6.90 9.23 -10.83
C THR A 209 5.87 9.95 -9.97
N PHE A 210 6.33 10.77 -9.05
CA PHE A 210 5.45 11.62 -8.25
C PHE A 210 4.64 12.58 -9.13
N GLU A 211 5.27 13.12 -10.19
CA GLU A 211 4.62 14.00 -11.17
C GLU A 211 3.50 13.28 -11.92
N ASP A 212 3.68 12.00 -12.27
CA ASP A 212 2.64 11.20 -12.93
C ASP A 212 1.41 11.00 -12.03
N ILE A 213 1.64 10.78 -10.74
CA ILE A 213 0.58 10.61 -9.76
C ILE A 213 -0.17 11.94 -9.57
N LEU A 214 0.55 13.04 -9.47
CA LEU A 214 -0.04 14.38 -9.33
C LEU A 214 -0.82 14.77 -10.59
N ASP A 215 -0.29 14.52 -11.78
CA ASP A 215 -0.97 14.80 -13.05
C ASP A 215 -2.26 13.97 -13.19
N PHE A 216 -2.20 12.69 -12.80
CA PHE A 216 -3.40 11.86 -12.74
C PHE A 216 -4.46 12.45 -11.80
N HIS A 217 -4.06 12.84 -10.59
CA HIS A 217 -4.94 13.45 -9.60
C HIS A 217 -5.61 14.73 -10.14
N VAL A 218 -4.81 15.66 -10.68
CA VAL A 218 -5.34 16.91 -11.25
C VAL A 218 -6.31 16.66 -12.41
N LYS A 219 -5.99 15.70 -13.30
CA LYS A 219 -6.89 15.34 -14.41
C LYS A 219 -8.17 14.67 -13.91
N PHE A 220 -8.07 13.81 -12.89
CA PHE A 220 -9.22 13.16 -12.26
C PHE A 220 -10.17 14.20 -11.62
N GLU A 221 -9.60 15.15 -10.86
CA GLU A 221 -10.37 16.23 -10.25
C GLU A 221 -11.07 17.14 -11.29
N ARG A 222 -10.41 17.43 -12.42
CA ARG A 222 -11.03 18.17 -13.53
C ARG A 222 -12.18 17.41 -14.21
N ILE A 223 -12.08 16.11 -14.30
CA ILE A 223 -13.17 15.26 -14.81
C ILE A 223 -14.31 15.24 -13.80
N HIS A 224 -13.97 15.09 -12.52
CA HIS A 224 -14.92 14.98 -11.40
C HIS A 224 -16.02 13.96 -11.69
N PRO A 225 -15.63 12.66 -11.78
CA PRO A 225 -16.46 11.67 -12.45
C PRO A 225 -17.73 11.28 -11.69
N PHE A 226 -17.78 11.48 -10.38
CA PHE A 226 -18.91 11.12 -9.54
C PHE A 226 -19.73 12.35 -9.15
N GLN A 227 -20.96 12.14 -8.73
CA GLN A 227 -21.86 13.22 -8.31
C GLN A 227 -21.39 13.87 -7.00
N ASP A 228 -20.78 13.09 -6.10
CA ASP A 228 -20.11 13.46 -4.86
C ASP A 228 -19.07 12.39 -4.51
N GLY A 229 -18.19 12.63 -3.51
CA GLY A 229 -17.16 11.66 -3.11
C GLY A 229 -16.01 11.51 -4.11
N ASN A 230 -15.63 12.58 -4.78
CA ASN A 230 -14.49 12.61 -5.69
C ASN A 230 -13.17 12.98 -4.97
N GLY A 231 -13.22 13.50 -3.74
CA GLY A 231 -12.05 13.84 -2.94
C GLY A 231 -11.77 15.33 -2.81
N ASP A 232 -12.54 16.23 -3.42
CA ASP A 232 -12.28 17.65 -3.28
C ASP A 232 -13.52 18.55 -3.35
N ARG A 233 -13.97 19.03 -2.19
CA ARG A 233 -14.92 20.15 -2.14
C ARG A 233 -14.26 21.51 -1.92
N LYS A 234 -13.01 21.61 -1.54
CA LYS A 234 -12.41 22.88 -1.09
C LYS A 234 -10.92 23.07 -1.35
N SER A 235 -10.22 22.22 -2.08
CA SER A 235 -8.85 22.55 -2.46
C SER A 235 -8.85 23.54 -3.63
N VAL A 236 -9.18 24.76 -3.31
CA VAL A 236 -8.78 25.91 -4.10
C VAL A 236 -7.91 26.78 -3.20
N VAL A 237 -6.61 26.57 -3.30
CA VAL A 237 -5.61 27.65 -3.44
C VAL A 237 -4.40 27.05 -4.09
#